data_51a001918f54737aec8eaac6c25e9234
#
_entry.id   51a001918f54737aec8eaac6c25e9234
#
_cell.length_a   1.000
_cell.length_b   1.000
_cell.length_c   1.000
_cell.angle_alpha   90.00
_cell.angle_beta   90.00
_cell.angle_gamma   90.00
#
_symmetry.space_group_name_H-M   'P 1'
#
loop_
_entity.id
_entity.type
_entity.pdbx_description
1 polymer ?
#
loop_
_entity_poly.entity_id
_entity_poly.type
_entity_poly.pdbx_seq_one_letter_code
_entity_poly.pdbx_strand_id
1 'polypeptide(L)'
;DFVPAALIAARIHINRGETRKAMSLLRRIWRATGHPDVAALYAHAQPGASAVDRLRRLGEIIEMPPPHRAAGMALARAAIDAYDWQSARQALAPFAGSDATQGVASLMAEIEEGETGDQGKAREWLARAVRAPRDPAWTADGLVSDEWEPVSPVTGKLDAFEWKVPVTLSARNPEPPGVAQLPAEAPLPLAPAANAT
;
A
#
# COMPACT_ATOMS: atom_id res chain seq x y z
N ASP A 1 -11.91 16.28 -8.34
CA ASP A 1 -12.40 14.90 -8.46
C ASP A 1 -12.15 14.15 -7.13
N PHE A 2 -13.20 14.10 -6.29
CA PHE A 2 -13.12 13.47 -4.98
C PHE A 2 -13.43 11.97 -5.11
N VAL A 3 -12.39 11.14 -5.05
CA VAL A 3 -12.46 9.68 -5.28
C VAL A 3 -13.47 9.00 -4.36
N PRO A 4 -13.49 9.23 -3.02
CA PRO A 4 -14.42 8.53 -2.13
C PRO A 4 -15.89 8.76 -2.50
N ALA A 5 -16.29 10.00 -2.79
CA ALA A 5 -17.66 10.29 -3.21
C ALA A 5 -18.01 9.61 -4.55
N ALA A 6 -17.07 9.55 -5.48
CA ALA A 6 -17.28 8.88 -6.75
C ALA A 6 -17.47 7.37 -6.58
N LEU A 7 -16.70 6.73 -5.67
CA LEU A 7 -16.85 5.31 -5.35
C LEU A 7 -18.23 5.02 -4.73
N ILE A 8 -18.67 5.86 -3.78
CA ILE A 8 -20.00 5.72 -3.18
C ILE A 8 -21.10 5.88 -4.23
N ALA A 9 -21.02 6.90 -5.08
CA ALA A 9 -22.00 7.12 -6.15
C ALA A 9 -22.02 5.94 -7.14
N ALA A 10 -20.87 5.40 -7.52
CA ALA A 10 -20.78 4.23 -8.39
C ALA A 10 -21.39 2.99 -7.74
N ARG A 11 -21.13 2.71 -6.45
CA ARG A 11 -21.77 1.61 -5.69
C ARG A 11 -23.31 1.75 -5.66
N ILE A 12 -23.82 2.97 -5.46
CA ILE A 12 -25.26 3.22 -5.50
C ILE A 12 -25.83 2.89 -6.90
N HIS A 13 -25.17 3.31 -7.99
CA HIS A 13 -25.59 2.98 -9.34
C HIS A 13 -25.56 1.45 -9.60
N ILE A 14 -24.52 0.76 -9.14
CA ILE A 14 -24.43 -0.72 -9.25
C ILE A 14 -25.60 -1.39 -8.53
N ASN A 15 -25.87 -0.99 -7.28
CA ASN A 15 -26.96 -1.56 -6.48
C ASN A 15 -28.34 -1.30 -7.08
N ARG A 16 -28.49 -0.23 -7.87
CA ARG A 16 -29.72 0.07 -8.61
C ARG A 16 -29.81 -0.63 -9.98
N GLY A 17 -28.81 -1.45 -10.34
CA GLY A 17 -28.73 -2.07 -11.66
C GLY A 17 -28.32 -1.12 -12.79
N GLU A 18 -27.94 0.10 -12.47
CA GLU A 18 -27.52 1.14 -13.43
C GLU A 18 -26.03 1.01 -13.81
N THR A 19 -25.59 -0.21 -14.13
CA THR A 19 -24.17 -0.56 -14.37
C THR A 19 -23.50 0.35 -15.39
N ARG A 20 -24.20 0.76 -16.46
CA ARG A 20 -23.63 1.65 -17.48
C ARG A 20 -23.25 3.02 -16.91
N LYS A 21 -24.09 3.57 -16.02
CA LYS A 21 -23.82 4.86 -15.36
C LYS A 21 -22.62 4.75 -14.41
N ALA A 22 -22.58 3.67 -13.60
CA ALA A 22 -21.45 3.38 -12.72
C ALA A 22 -20.14 3.29 -13.51
N MET A 23 -20.10 2.49 -14.57
CA MET A 23 -18.91 2.32 -15.40
C MET A 23 -18.46 3.62 -16.09
N SER A 24 -19.40 4.43 -16.57
CA SER A 24 -19.08 5.76 -17.15
C SER A 24 -18.47 6.69 -16.13
N LEU A 25 -19.01 6.75 -14.91
CA LEU A 25 -18.48 7.53 -13.80
C LEU A 25 -17.06 7.06 -13.43
N LEU A 26 -16.89 5.77 -13.18
CA LEU A 26 -15.60 5.19 -12.79
C LEU A 26 -14.52 5.41 -13.85
N ARG A 27 -14.85 5.24 -15.14
CA ARG A 27 -13.92 5.53 -16.24
C ARG A 27 -13.45 6.97 -16.25
N ARG A 28 -14.36 7.92 -16.00
CA ARG A 28 -14.02 9.36 -15.91
C ARG A 28 -13.07 9.61 -14.75
N ILE A 29 -13.38 9.08 -13.56
CA ILE A 29 -12.55 9.27 -12.36
C ILE A 29 -11.19 8.58 -12.50
N TRP A 30 -11.15 7.38 -13.10
CA TRP A 30 -9.91 6.69 -13.40
C TRP A 30 -8.96 7.57 -14.24
N ARG A 31 -9.47 8.14 -15.33
CA ARG A 31 -8.66 9.02 -16.19
C ARG A 31 -8.13 10.25 -15.47
N ALA A 32 -8.86 10.75 -14.50
CA ALA A 32 -8.47 11.94 -13.74
C ALA A 32 -7.48 11.63 -12.60
N THR A 33 -7.55 10.44 -12.00
CA THR A 33 -6.87 10.15 -10.73
C THR A 33 -5.93 8.94 -10.77
N GLY A 34 -6.20 7.96 -11.61
CA GLY A 34 -5.48 6.67 -11.62
C GLY A 34 -5.59 5.88 -10.30
N HIS A 35 -6.63 6.14 -9.48
CA HIS A 35 -6.73 5.57 -8.15
C HIS A 35 -7.07 4.08 -8.18
N PRO A 36 -6.34 3.20 -7.45
CA PRO A 36 -6.53 1.74 -7.54
C PRO A 36 -7.92 1.28 -7.15
N ASP A 37 -8.58 1.90 -6.17
CA ASP A 37 -9.94 1.55 -5.75
C ASP A 37 -10.97 1.77 -6.87
N VAL A 38 -10.73 2.76 -7.74
CA VAL A 38 -11.57 3.00 -8.92
C VAL A 38 -11.44 1.86 -9.92
N ALA A 39 -10.23 1.38 -10.16
CA ALA A 39 -9.98 0.23 -11.03
C ALA A 39 -10.60 -1.05 -10.46
N ALA A 40 -10.42 -1.28 -9.15
CA ALA A 40 -11.00 -2.42 -8.46
C ALA A 40 -12.54 -2.42 -8.55
N LEU A 41 -13.18 -1.28 -8.24
CA LEU A 41 -14.65 -1.18 -8.33
C LEU A 41 -15.14 -1.31 -9.79
N TYR A 42 -14.38 -0.78 -10.76
CA TYR A 42 -14.71 -0.92 -12.18
C TYR A 42 -14.69 -2.39 -12.63
N ALA A 43 -13.68 -3.17 -12.21
CA ALA A 43 -13.61 -4.59 -12.50
C ALA A 43 -14.87 -5.34 -12.01
N HIS A 44 -15.34 -4.98 -10.82
CA HIS A 44 -16.47 -5.63 -10.14
C HIS A 44 -17.82 -4.96 -10.41
N ALA A 45 -17.90 -3.95 -11.26
CA ALA A 45 -19.13 -3.19 -11.51
C ALA A 45 -20.29 -4.01 -12.09
N GLN A 46 -20.02 -5.18 -12.66
CA GLN A 46 -21.05 -6.08 -13.18
C GLN A 46 -21.19 -7.30 -12.26
N PRO A 47 -22.31 -7.45 -11.56
CA PRO A 47 -22.57 -8.62 -10.73
C PRO A 47 -22.52 -9.92 -11.55
N GLY A 48 -21.94 -10.96 -10.96
CA GLY A 48 -21.85 -12.30 -11.61
C GLY A 48 -20.80 -12.41 -12.72
N ALA A 49 -20.00 -11.37 -13.00
CA ALA A 49 -18.92 -11.46 -13.98
C ALA A 49 -17.83 -12.45 -13.53
N SER A 50 -17.36 -13.28 -14.46
CA SER A 50 -16.23 -14.18 -14.22
C SER A 50 -14.92 -13.42 -13.99
N ALA A 51 -13.91 -14.09 -13.44
CA ALA A 51 -12.57 -13.50 -13.28
C ALA A 51 -11.98 -13.05 -14.62
N VAL A 52 -12.16 -13.87 -15.67
CA VAL A 52 -11.72 -13.54 -17.03
C VAL A 52 -12.44 -12.30 -17.58
N ASP A 53 -13.75 -12.16 -17.31
CA ASP A 53 -14.49 -10.96 -17.74
C ASP A 53 -14.04 -9.71 -16.97
N ARG A 54 -13.69 -9.84 -15.69
CA ARG A 54 -13.13 -8.75 -14.90
C ARG A 54 -11.78 -8.31 -15.44
N LEU A 55 -10.89 -9.26 -15.74
CA LEU A 55 -9.58 -8.99 -16.33
C LEU A 55 -9.71 -8.25 -17.67
N ARG A 56 -10.54 -8.77 -18.60
CA ARG A 56 -10.79 -8.13 -19.90
C ARG A 56 -11.29 -6.69 -19.72
N ARG A 57 -12.24 -6.48 -18.81
CA ARG A 57 -12.82 -5.16 -18.54
C ARG A 57 -11.79 -4.17 -18.00
N LEU A 58 -10.89 -4.62 -17.12
CA LEU A 58 -9.79 -3.78 -16.65
C LEU A 58 -8.85 -3.39 -17.78
N GLY A 59 -8.53 -4.31 -18.68
CA GLY A 59 -7.73 -4.00 -19.87
C GLY A 59 -8.30 -2.82 -20.66
N GLU A 60 -9.64 -2.72 -20.79
CA GLU A 60 -10.30 -1.64 -21.54
C GLU A 60 -10.07 -0.23 -20.97
N ILE A 61 -9.79 -0.09 -19.65
CA ILE A 61 -9.60 1.25 -19.03
C ILE A 61 -8.13 1.57 -18.76
N ILE A 62 -7.26 0.57 -18.76
CA ILE A 62 -5.84 0.70 -18.40
C ILE A 62 -4.95 1.10 -19.59
N GLU A 63 -5.47 1.08 -20.82
CA GLU A 63 -4.75 1.40 -22.07
C GLU A 63 -4.16 2.82 -22.17
N MET A 64 -3.66 3.39 -21.06
CA MET A 64 -3.05 4.72 -21.08
C MET A 64 -1.54 4.66 -20.87
N PRO A 65 -0.72 5.12 -21.82
CA PRO A 65 0.70 5.40 -21.57
C PRO A 65 0.88 6.72 -20.78
N PRO A 66 1.89 6.83 -19.90
CA PRO A 66 2.90 5.82 -19.58
C PRO A 66 2.37 4.74 -18.62
N PRO A 67 3.05 3.59 -18.50
CA PRO A 67 2.64 2.53 -17.58
C PRO A 67 2.53 3.08 -16.16
N HIS A 68 1.34 2.95 -15.59
CA HIS A 68 1.03 3.45 -14.26
C HIS A 68 1.05 2.29 -13.26
N ARG A 69 1.85 2.38 -12.18
CA ARG A 69 2.03 1.27 -11.23
C ARG A 69 0.71 0.73 -10.68
N ALA A 70 -0.19 1.60 -10.24
CA ALA A 70 -1.50 1.18 -9.73
C ALA A 70 -2.33 0.43 -10.79
N ALA A 71 -2.23 0.83 -12.06
CA ALA A 71 -2.85 0.13 -13.18
C ALA A 71 -2.26 -1.26 -13.39
N GLY A 72 -0.92 -1.37 -13.39
CA GLY A 72 -0.23 -2.66 -13.49
C GLY A 72 -0.58 -3.60 -12.35
N MET A 73 -0.64 -3.10 -11.13
CA MET A 73 -1.01 -3.88 -9.94
C MET A 73 -2.48 -4.35 -10.00
N ALA A 74 -3.41 -3.48 -10.41
CA ALA A 74 -4.82 -3.83 -10.56
C ALA A 74 -5.02 -4.90 -11.65
N LEU A 75 -4.33 -4.75 -12.78
CA LEU A 75 -4.36 -5.73 -13.86
C LEU A 75 -3.76 -7.07 -13.44
N ALA A 76 -2.62 -7.04 -12.75
CA ALA A 76 -1.97 -8.24 -12.23
C ALA A 76 -2.87 -8.98 -11.23
N ARG A 77 -3.52 -8.27 -10.31
CA ARG A 77 -4.48 -8.87 -9.36
C ARG A 77 -5.63 -9.55 -10.11
N ALA A 78 -6.24 -8.89 -11.09
CA ALA A 78 -7.33 -9.47 -11.87
C ALA A 78 -6.87 -10.67 -12.70
N ALA A 79 -5.64 -10.66 -13.20
CA ALA A 79 -5.06 -11.78 -13.95
C ALA A 79 -4.76 -12.98 -13.03
N ILE A 80 -4.23 -12.74 -11.82
CA ILE A 80 -4.06 -13.77 -10.79
C ILE A 80 -5.39 -14.42 -10.43
N ASP A 81 -6.44 -13.63 -10.20
CA ASP A 81 -7.79 -14.11 -9.92
C ASP A 81 -8.37 -14.96 -11.07
N ALA A 82 -7.90 -14.71 -12.30
CA ALA A 82 -8.28 -15.46 -13.50
C ALA A 82 -7.33 -16.64 -13.81
N TYR A 83 -6.31 -16.87 -12.96
CA TYR A 83 -5.23 -17.85 -13.19
C TYR A 83 -4.44 -17.58 -14.49
N ASP A 84 -4.45 -16.36 -14.99
CA ASP A 84 -3.65 -15.92 -16.14
C ASP A 84 -2.31 -15.35 -15.65
N TRP A 85 -1.41 -16.25 -15.26
CA TRP A 85 -0.10 -15.92 -14.70
C TRP A 85 0.77 -15.12 -15.65
N GLN A 86 0.67 -15.43 -16.96
CA GLN A 86 1.45 -14.73 -17.98
C GLN A 86 1.05 -13.25 -18.06
N SER A 87 -0.24 -12.94 -18.13
CA SER A 87 -0.75 -11.57 -18.13
C SER A 87 -0.41 -10.85 -16.83
N ALA A 88 -0.49 -11.53 -15.67
CA ALA A 88 -0.12 -10.97 -14.39
C ALA A 88 1.36 -10.54 -14.37
N ARG A 89 2.25 -11.42 -14.83
CA ARG A 89 3.69 -11.14 -14.92
C ARG A 89 3.99 -9.99 -15.86
N GLN A 90 3.35 -9.97 -17.03
CA GLN A 90 3.52 -8.89 -18.01
C GLN A 90 3.08 -7.54 -17.46
N ALA A 91 1.96 -7.48 -16.73
CA ALA A 91 1.45 -6.26 -16.13
C ALA A 91 2.42 -5.66 -15.08
N LEU A 92 3.16 -6.51 -14.36
CA LEU A 92 4.12 -6.07 -13.34
C LEU A 92 5.55 -5.89 -13.86
N ALA A 93 5.88 -6.41 -15.05
CA ALA A 93 7.25 -6.38 -15.58
C ALA A 93 7.90 -4.98 -15.53
N PRO A 94 7.21 -3.86 -15.88
CA PRO A 94 7.81 -2.53 -15.80
C PRO A 94 8.15 -2.06 -14.38
N PHE A 95 7.56 -2.69 -13.36
CA PHE A 95 7.64 -2.28 -11.95
C PHE A 95 8.39 -3.28 -11.06
N ALA A 96 8.80 -4.43 -11.61
CA ALA A 96 9.49 -5.51 -10.87
C ALA A 96 11.00 -5.29 -10.76
N GLY A 97 11.50 -4.11 -11.07
CA GLY A 97 12.90 -3.70 -10.99
C GLY A 97 13.44 -3.55 -9.56
N SER A 98 14.58 -2.90 -9.42
CA SER A 98 15.22 -2.64 -8.11
C SER A 98 14.38 -1.77 -7.17
N ASP A 99 13.49 -0.96 -7.73
CA ASP A 99 12.58 -0.03 -7.09
C ASP A 99 11.16 -0.59 -6.88
N ALA A 100 10.99 -1.91 -7.02
CA ALA A 100 9.71 -2.57 -6.77
C ALA A 100 9.18 -2.22 -5.38
N THR A 101 7.90 -1.84 -5.31
CA THR A 101 7.22 -1.56 -4.04
C THR A 101 6.80 -2.84 -3.34
N GLN A 102 6.38 -2.71 -2.08
CA GLN A 102 5.89 -3.81 -1.27
C GLN A 102 4.76 -4.58 -1.97
N GLY A 103 3.79 -3.88 -2.53
CA GLY A 103 2.65 -4.49 -3.24
C GLY A 103 3.07 -5.21 -4.51
N VAL A 104 3.96 -4.61 -5.31
CA VAL A 104 4.52 -5.26 -6.51
C VAL A 104 5.26 -6.54 -6.14
N ALA A 105 6.12 -6.50 -5.11
CA ALA A 105 6.88 -7.66 -4.69
C ALA A 105 5.98 -8.77 -4.12
N SER A 106 4.92 -8.41 -3.40
CA SER A 106 3.93 -9.36 -2.89
C SER A 106 3.15 -10.06 -4.02
N LEU A 107 2.71 -9.29 -5.03
CA LEU A 107 2.06 -9.87 -6.21
C LEU A 107 2.99 -10.79 -7.01
N MET A 108 4.28 -10.43 -7.14
CA MET A 108 5.25 -11.29 -7.79
C MET A 108 5.46 -12.60 -7.04
N ALA A 109 5.47 -12.57 -5.70
CA ALA A 109 5.55 -13.79 -4.90
C ALA A 109 4.35 -14.73 -5.14
N GLU A 110 3.15 -14.16 -5.20
CA GLU A 110 1.92 -14.90 -5.49
C GLU A 110 1.93 -15.52 -6.89
N ILE A 111 2.48 -14.80 -7.89
CA ILE A 111 2.65 -15.33 -9.25
C ILE A 111 3.64 -16.51 -9.26
N GLU A 112 4.80 -16.39 -8.59
CA GLU A 112 5.79 -17.49 -8.55
C GLU A 112 5.22 -18.74 -7.90
N GLU A 113 4.47 -18.59 -6.81
CA GLU A 113 3.83 -19.70 -6.12
C GLU A 113 2.70 -20.31 -6.96
N GLY A 114 1.83 -19.49 -7.57
CA GLY A 114 0.66 -19.96 -8.31
C GLY A 114 1.01 -20.56 -9.67
N GLU A 115 1.97 -19.98 -10.41
CA GLU A 115 2.33 -20.41 -11.75
C GLU A 115 3.17 -21.71 -11.74
N THR A 116 4.16 -21.78 -10.88
CA THR A 116 5.17 -22.85 -10.90
C THR A 116 5.27 -23.66 -9.61
N GLY A 117 4.64 -23.20 -8.52
CA GLY A 117 4.81 -23.76 -7.18
C GLY A 117 6.20 -23.49 -6.59
N ASP A 118 6.96 -22.55 -7.16
CA ASP A 118 8.34 -22.24 -6.72
C ASP A 118 8.33 -21.43 -5.43
N GLN A 119 8.24 -22.13 -4.31
CA GLN A 119 8.28 -21.52 -2.98
C GLN A 119 9.62 -20.81 -2.69
N GLY A 120 10.71 -21.19 -3.34
CA GLY A 120 12.01 -20.53 -3.19
C GLY A 120 11.95 -19.10 -3.70
N LYS A 121 11.55 -18.92 -4.96
CA LYS A 121 11.36 -17.59 -5.56
C LYS A 121 10.27 -16.78 -4.88
N ALA A 122 9.16 -17.40 -4.48
CA ALA A 122 8.12 -16.71 -3.73
C ALA A 122 8.67 -16.12 -2.42
N ARG A 123 9.48 -16.86 -1.66
CA ARG A 123 10.14 -16.38 -0.43
C ARG A 123 11.15 -15.26 -0.71
N GLU A 124 11.89 -15.32 -1.80
CA GLU A 124 12.80 -14.24 -2.21
C GLU A 124 12.03 -12.93 -2.46
N TRP A 125 10.91 -13.00 -3.17
CA TRP A 125 10.05 -11.84 -3.40
C TRP A 125 9.43 -11.32 -2.10
N LEU A 126 8.96 -12.19 -1.19
CA LEU A 126 8.45 -11.77 0.12
C LEU A 126 9.52 -11.12 1.00
N ALA A 127 10.74 -11.66 1.00
CA ALA A 127 11.86 -11.06 1.72
C ALA A 127 12.21 -9.66 1.17
N ARG A 128 12.05 -9.46 -0.14
CA ARG A 128 12.18 -8.17 -0.79
C ARG A 128 11.05 -7.23 -0.40
N ALA A 129 9.79 -7.71 -0.37
CA ALA A 129 8.63 -6.92 0.02
C ALA A 129 8.77 -6.29 1.41
N VAL A 130 9.35 -7.02 2.38
CA VAL A 130 9.59 -6.52 3.74
C VAL A 130 10.46 -5.25 3.78
N ARG A 131 11.38 -5.12 2.83
CA ARG A 131 12.34 -3.98 2.77
C ARG A 131 11.98 -2.94 1.72
N ALA A 132 10.99 -3.24 0.89
CA ALA A 132 10.59 -2.40 -0.24
C ALA A 132 9.87 -1.13 0.22
N PRO A 133 9.91 -0.07 -0.60
CA PRO A 133 9.07 1.10 -0.40
C PRO A 133 7.59 0.72 -0.32
N ARG A 134 6.85 1.38 0.54
CA ARG A 134 5.40 1.19 0.64
C ARG A 134 4.68 1.80 -0.57
N ASP A 135 3.56 1.20 -0.92
CA ASP A 135 2.62 1.79 -1.87
C ASP A 135 1.81 2.89 -1.18
N PRO A 136 1.21 3.83 -1.94
CA PRO A 136 0.28 4.79 -1.40
C PRO A 136 -0.91 4.09 -0.73
N ALA A 137 -1.38 4.67 0.38
CA ALA A 137 -2.55 4.21 1.13
C ALA A 137 -3.30 5.41 1.73
N TRP A 138 -4.53 5.22 2.17
CA TRP A 138 -5.27 6.23 2.91
C TRP A 138 -4.59 6.48 4.26
N THR A 139 -4.17 7.72 4.50
CA THR A 139 -3.36 8.07 5.67
C THR A 139 -3.91 9.31 6.35
N ALA A 140 -4.20 9.23 7.66
CA ALA A 140 -4.63 10.34 8.49
C ALA A 140 -3.97 10.24 9.88
N ASP A 141 -3.42 11.33 10.39
CA ASP A 141 -2.91 11.45 11.76
C ASP A 141 -1.95 10.31 12.19
N GLY A 142 -1.14 9.80 11.25
CA GLY A 142 -0.21 8.69 11.48
C GLY A 142 -0.82 7.29 11.33
N LEU A 143 -2.13 7.19 11.13
CA LEU A 143 -2.80 5.93 10.81
C LEU A 143 -2.77 5.65 9.30
N VAL A 144 -2.74 4.37 8.96
CA VAL A 144 -2.90 3.87 7.60
C VAL A 144 -4.16 3.02 7.57
N SER A 145 -5.03 3.28 6.59
CA SER A 145 -6.27 2.55 6.37
C SER A 145 -6.33 2.01 4.95
N ASP A 146 -6.97 0.86 4.79
CA ASP A 146 -7.24 0.29 3.47
C ASP A 146 -8.39 1.01 2.77
N GLU A 147 -9.26 1.68 3.53
CA GLU A 147 -10.40 2.43 3.02
C GLU A 147 -10.37 3.87 3.53
N TRP A 148 -10.94 4.78 2.72
CA TRP A 148 -11.17 6.15 3.15
C TRP A 148 -12.28 6.20 4.20
N GLU A 149 -12.03 6.92 5.29
CA GLU A 149 -13.02 7.19 6.32
C GLU A 149 -13.32 8.68 6.39
N PRO A 150 -14.59 9.08 6.62
CA PRO A 150 -14.99 10.49 6.65
C PRO A 150 -14.41 11.25 7.85
N VAL A 151 -14.02 10.54 8.90
CA VAL A 151 -13.54 11.10 10.17
C VAL A 151 -12.27 10.39 10.60
N SER A 152 -11.25 11.14 11.01
CA SER A 152 -10.09 10.54 11.65
C SER A 152 -10.45 9.95 13.02
N PRO A 153 -10.17 8.68 13.28
CA PRO A 153 -10.44 8.06 14.59
C PRO A 153 -9.51 8.58 15.70
N VAL A 154 -8.43 9.27 15.36
CA VAL A 154 -7.48 9.85 16.33
C VAL A 154 -7.90 11.24 16.76
N THR A 155 -8.20 12.12 15.81
CA THR A 155 -8.44 13.54 16.09
C THR A 155 -9.89 13.96 15.95
N GLY A 156 -10.77 13.11 15.38
CA GLY A 156 -12.14 13.47 15.05
C GLY A 156 -12.29 14.46 13.89
N LYS A 157 -11.19 14.80 13.20
CA LYS A 157 -11.20 15.73 12.08
C LYS A 157 -11.89 15.12 10.87
N LEU A 158 -12.79 15.87 10.26
CA LEU A 158 -13.43 15.50 9.00
C LEU A 158 -12.45 15.60 7.85
N ASP A 159 -12.59 14.69 6.86
CA ASP A 159 -11.80 14.66 5.61
C ASP A 159 -10.28 14.72 5.86
N ALA A 160 -9.82 13.96 6.87
CA ALA A 160 -8.42 13.93 7.26
C ALA A 160 -7.60 12.92 6.46
N PHE A 161 -8.24 11.94 5.81
CA PHE A 161 -7.55 10.90 5.06
C PHE A 161 -7.10 11.40 3.69
N GLU A 162 -5.80 11.27 3.44
CA GLU A 162 -5.15 11.59 2.18
C GLU A 162 -4.56 10.33 1.55
N TRP A 163 -4.66 10.20 0.23
CA TRP A 163 -4.01 9.13 -0.51
C TRP A 163 -2.54 9.47 -0.74
N LYS A 164 -1.65 8.88 0.04
CA LYS A 164 -0.21 9.14 -0.03
C LYS A 164 0.61 7.95 0.47
N VAL A 165 1.90 7.94 0.15
CA VAL A 165 2.83 6.95 0.70
C VAL A 165 2.94 7.19 2.21
N PRO A 166 2.63 6.18 3.05
CA PRO A 166 2.75 6.30 4.49
C PRO A 166 4.20 6.60 4.89
N VAL A 167 4.42 7.69 5.61
CA VAL A 167 5.71 7.99 6.20
C VAL A 167 5.84 7.09 7.42
N THR A 168 6.69 6.08 7.34
CA THR A 168 7.12 5.37 8.54
C THR A 168 7.97 6.37 9.32
N LEU A 169 7.41 6.96 10.38
CA LEU A 169 8.22 7.54 11.42
C LEU A 169 9.05 6.38 11.97
N SER A 170 10.26 6.19 11.45
CA SER A 170 11.24 5.45 12.19
C SER A 170 11.25 6.13 13.54
N ALA A 171 10.79 5.44 14.58
CA ALA A 171 11.04 5.87 15.94
C ALA A 171 12.58 5.92 16.03
N ARG A 172 13.13 7.08 15.71
CA ARG A 172 14.47 7.43 16.14
C ARG A 172 14.32 7.32 17.64
N ASN A 173 14.80 6.23 18.18
CA ASN A 173 14.87 6.05 19.62
C ASN A 173 15.39 7.39 20.14
N PRO A 174 14.61 8.21 20.85
CA PRO A 174 15.16 9.43 21.41
C PRO A 174 16.33 8.92 22.22
N GLU A 175 17.53 9.34 21.83
CA GLU A 175 18.75 9.08 22.61
C GLU A 175 18.37 9.41 24.05
N PRO A 176 18.45 8.44 24.99
CA PRO A 176 17.98 8.68 26.34
C PRO A 176 18.69 9.98 26.79
N PRO A 177 17.97 10.95 27.37
CA PRO A 177 18.56 12.22 27.78
C PRO A 177 19.83 11.86 28.49
N GLY A 178 20.97 12.37 27.97
CA GLY A 178 22.29 11.94 28.40
C GLY A 178 22.32 11.88 29.91
N VAL A 179 22.61 10.69 30.44
CA VAL A 179 22.80 10.53 31.89
C VAL A 179 23.84 11.56 32.24
N ALA A 180 23.41 12.65 32.90
CA ALA A 180 24.33 13.66 33.40
C ALA A 180 25.39 12.90 34.16
N GLN A 181 26.63 12.88 33.64
CA GLN A 181 27.73 12.29 34.33
C GLN A 181 27.82 13.04 35.67
N LEU A 182 27.43 12.35 36.72
CA LEU A 182 27.71 12.83 38.09
C LEU A 182 29.21 13.12 38.16
N PRO A 183 29.63 14.29 38.66
CA PRO A 183 31.05 14.58 38.83
C PRO A 183 31.67 13.44 39.61
N ALA A 184 32.78 12.91 39.09
CA ALA A 184 33.55 11.89 39.80
C ALA A 184 33.85 12.43 41.22
N GLU A 185 33.36 11.72 42.23
CA GLU A 185 33.58 12.02 43.63
C GLU A 185 35.11 12.04 43.86
N ALA A 186 35.64 13.20 44.28
CA ALA A 186 37.05 13.34 44.56
C ALA A 186 37.43 12.38 45.69
N PRO A 187 38.57 11.67 45.61
CA PRO A 187 38.98 10.74 46.65
C PRO A 187 39.20 11.51 47.97
N LEU A 188 38.54 11.04 49.04
CA LEU A 188 38.70 11.58 50.39
C LEU A 188 40.16 11.47 50.80
N PRO A 189 40.75 12.53 51.42
CA PRO A 189 42.12 12.47 51.94
C PRO A 189 42.20 11.44 53.05
N LEU A 190 43.18 10.55 52.94
CA LEU A 190 43.53 9.59 53.97
C LEU A 190 44.02 10.36 55.23
N ALA A 191 43.36 10.09 56.35
CA ALA A 191 43.80 10.61 57.65
C ALA A 191 45.19 10.06 57.97
N PRO A 192 46.11 10.91 58.57
CA PRO A 192 47.45 10.44 58.96
C PRO A 192 47.33 9.41 60.07
N ALA A 193 48.12 8.34 59.96
CA ALA A 193 48.25 7.34 61.01
C ALA A 193 48.82 7.92 62.26
N ALA A 194 48.12 7.81 63.39
CA ALA A 194 48.66 8.16 64.73
C ALA A 194 49.73 7.16 65.08
N ASN A 195 50.98 7.67 65.24
CA ASN A 195 52.08 6.93 65.86
C ASN A 195 51.76 6.78 67.35
N ALA A 196 51.65 5.52 67.78
CA ALA A 196 51.68 5.16 69.20
C ALA A 196 53.11 4.79 69.56
N THR A 197 53.67 5.54 70.50
CA THR A 197 54.87 5.22 71.28
C THR A 197 54.53 4.21 72.37
#